data_0d639ceb66680b0b5ab9b2e53aab358a
#
_entry.id   0d639ceb66680b0b5ab9b2e53aab358a
#
_cell.length_a   1.000
_cell.length_b   1.000
_cell.length_c   1.000
_cell.angle_alpha   90.00
_cell.angle_beta   90.00
_cell.angle_gamma   90.00
#
_symmetry.space_group_name_H-M   'P 1'
#
loop_
_entity.id
_entity.type
_entity.pdbx_description
1 polymer ?
#
loop_
_entity_poly.entity_id
_entity_poly.type
_entity_poly.pdbx_seq_one_letter_code
_entity_poly.pdbx_strand_id
1 'polypeptide(L)'
;EALMRPKDLTVTDLIAKYQGADKLHIIEVATFFGAMQAYFMRGYTERVAINSFPSDCIEPDEAQVFWEYFGDDIRGRMIIEILEYPYFSLDHWIEKNRSVRSMNNLFSLDDYGTGINDMEKVDFIKPDIVKLDRSMISEIDKDPEKQAKCKESIAILHDYGVKVVAEGVETKEEFDYLVSIGADYFQGYYLARPS
;
A
#
# COMPACT_ATOMS: atom_id res chain seq x y z
N GLU A 1 -4.25 -5.70 5.36
CA GLU A 1 -3.56 -5.84 4.06
C GLU A 1 -3.78 -7.23 3.48
N ALA A 2 -4.02 -7.30 2.17
CA ALA A 2 -4.15 -8.57 1.44
C ALA A 2 -2.80 -8.96 0.84
N LEU A 3 -2.21 -10.03 1.37
CA LEU A 3 -0.90 -10.51 0.92
C LEU A 3 -1.04 -11.74 0.04
N MET A 4 -0.45 -11.67 -1.16
CA MET A 4 -0.36 -12.81 -2.07
C MET A 4 0.47 -13.94 -1.44
N ARG A 5 0.02 -15.19 -1.58
CA ARG A 5 0.70 -16.40 -1.07
C ARG A 5 0.82 -17.47 -2.17
N PRO A 6 1.80 -17.34 -3.09
CA PRO A 6 2.05 -18.39 -4.09
C PRO A 6 2.42 -19.71 -3.41
N LYS A 7 2.02 -20.84 -4.00
CA LYS A 7 2.27 -22.16 -3.40
C LYS A 7 3.73 -22.62 -3.54
N ASP A 8 4.31 -22.39 -4.72
CA ASP A 8 5.59 -23.00 -5.11
C ASP A 8 6.71 -22.00 -5.39
N LEU A 9 6.43 -20.71 -5.25
CA LEU A 9 7.37 -19.59 -5.53
C LEU A 9 7.25 -18.54 -4.44
N THR A 10 8.30 -17.74 -4.27
CA THR A 10 8.17 -16.48 -3.53
C THR A 10 7.38 -15.45 -4.35
N VAL A 11 6.84 -14.42 -3.71
CA VAL A 11 6.18 -13.32 -4.42
C VAL A 11 7.15 -12.63 -5.39
N THR A 12 8.38 -12.42 -4.96
CA THR A 12 9.45 -11.82 -5.78
C THR A 12 9.76 -12.65 -7.04
N ASP A 13 9.90 -13.98 -6.89
CA ASP A 13 10.14 -14.87 -8.04
C ASP A 13 8.96 -14.90 -9.00
N LEU A 14 7.74 -14.85 -8.47
CA LEU A 14 6.52 -14.80 -9.27
C LEU A 14 6.49 -13.50 -10.09
N ILE A 15 6.71 -12.35 -9.47
CA ILE A 15 6.76 -11.04 -10.14
C ILE A 15 7.84 -11.06 -11.22
N ALA A 16 9.06 -11.47 -10.90
CA ALA A 16 10.18 -11.52 -11.85
C ALA A 16 9.87 -12.42 -13.08
N LYS A 17 9.23 -13.55 -12.85
CA LYS A 17 8.81 -14.47 -13.91
C LYS A 17 7.80 -13.84 -14.87
N TYR A 18 6.77 -13.18 -14.33
CA TYR A 18 5.72 -12.57 -15.15
C TYR A 18 6.19 -11.30 -15.84
N GLN A 19 7.03 -10.51 -15.18
CA GLN A 19 7.69 -9.34 -15.77
C GLN A 19 8.59 -9.75 -16.95
N GLY A 20 9.42 -10.80 -16.79
CA GLY A 20 10.27 -11.32 -17.86
C GLY A 20 9.50 -11.89 -19.06
N ALA A 21 8.23 -12.25 -18.86
CA ALA A 21 7.32 -12.72 -19.91
C ALA A 21 6.41 -11.62 -20.48
N ASP A 22 6.57 -10.36 -20.06
CA ASP A 22 5.70 -9.22 -20.40
C ASP A 22 4.21 -9.49 -20.05
N LYS A 23 3.99 -10.03 -18.87
CA LYS A 23 2.66 -10.46 -18.37
C LYS A 23 2.35 -9.98 -16.95
N LEU A 24 3.00 -8.88 -16.52
CA LEU A 24 2.82 -8.35 -15.18
C LEU A 24 1.35 -8.01 -14.88
N HIS A 25 0.63 -7.55 -15.91
CA HIS A 25 -0.80 -7.28 -15.85
C HIS A 25 -1.64 -8.44 -15.30
N ILE A 26 -1.28 -9.67 -15.59
CA ILE A 26 -1.97 -10.87 -15.03
C ILE A 26 -1.85 -10.89 -13.49
N ILE A 27 -0.70 -10.49 -12.96
CA ILE A 27 -0.50 -10.41 -11.50
C ILE A 27 -1.36 -9.27 -10.91
N GLU A 28 -1.41 -8.11 -11.57
CA GLU A 28 -2.25 -6.99 -11.15
C GLU A 28 -3.72 -7.43 -11.02
N VAL A 29 -4.30 -7.95 -12.09
CA VAL A 29 -5.70 -8.42 -12.14
C VAL A 29 -5.96 -9.51 -11.09
N ALA A 30 -5.10 -10.53 -11.03
CA ALA A 30 -5.24 -11.63 -10.08
C ALA A 30 -5.17 -11.17 -8.62
N THR A 31 -4.35 -10.16 -8.32
CA THR A 31 -4.21 -9.58 -6.99
C THR A 31 -5.52 -8.92 -6.56
N PHE A 32 -6.12 -8.09 -7.40
CA PHE A 32 -7.38 -7.42 -7.10
C PHE A 32 -8.53 -8.40 -6.92
N PHE A 33 -8.76 -9.29 -7.88
CA PHE A 33 -9.84 -10.28 -7.80
C PHE A 33 -9.67 -11.22 -6.60
N GLY A 34 -8.46 -11.74 -6.39
CA GLY A 34 -8.16 -12.66 -5.28
C GLY A 34 -8.31 -12.00 -3.92
N ALA A 35 -7.84 -10.76 -3.76
CA ALA A 35 -7.96 -10.00 -2.53
C ALA A 35 -9.43 -9.74 -2.17
N MET A 36 -10.22 -9.23 -3.12
CA MET A 36 -11.62 -8.93 -2.88
C MET A 36 -12.48 -10.19 -2.69
N GLN A 37 -12.19 -11.26 -3.41
CA GLN A 37 -12.85 -12.55 -3.18
C GLN A 37 -12.59 -13.05 -1.74
N ALA A 38 -11.33 -13.03 -1.30
CA ALA A 38 -10.97 -13.45 0.06
C ALA A 38 -11.60 -12.54 1.12
N TYR A 39 -11.64 -11.23 0.87
CA TYR A 39 -12.27 -10.23 1.74
C TYR A 39 -13.75 -10.55 2.00
N PHE A 40 -14.53 -10.74 0.94
CA PHE A 40 -15.95 -11.04 1.07
C PHE A 40 -16.22 -12.44 1.66
N MET A 41 -15.45 -13.44 1.26
CA MET A 41 -15.56 -14.80 1.80
C MET A 41 -15.32 -14.86 3.32
N ARG A 42 -14.48 -13.97 3.86
CA ARG A 42 -14.19 -13.88 5.29
C ARG A 42 -15.13 -12.94 6.05
N GLY A 43 -16.04 -12.26 5.35
CA GLY A 43 -17.02 -11.35 5.95
C GLY A 43 -16.42 -10.07 6.55
N TYR A 44 -15.28 -9.62 6.04
CA TYR A 44 -14.68 -8.35 6.47
C TYR A 44 -15.54 -7.16 6.06
N THR A 45 -15.52 -6.10 6.87
CA THR A 45 -16.32 -4.87 6.67
C THR A 45 -15.47 -3.61 6.60
N GLU A 46 -14.25 -3.67 7.11
CA GLU A 46 -13.28 -2.57 7.07
C GLU A 46 -12.67 -2.45 5.66
N ARG A 47 -11.85 -1.43 5.46
CA ARG A 47 -11.08 -1.32 4.21
C ARG A 47 -9.98 -2.37 4.15
N VAL A 48 -9.68 -2.83 2.94
CA VAL A 48 -8.56 -3.74 2.65
C VAL A 48 -7.52 -3.05 1.78
N ALA A 49 -6.27 -3.13 2.18
CA ALA A 49 -5.13 -2.66 1.39
C ALA A 49 -4.72 -3.75 0.38
N ILE A 50 -4.52 -3.34 -0.87
CA ILE A 50 -4.21 -4.21 -2.02
C ILE A 50 -3.02 -3.64 -2.77
N ASN A 51 -1.97 -4.42 -2.89
CA ASN A 51 -0.74 -4.07 -3.61
C ASN A 51 -0.99 -3.90 -5.12
N SER A 52 -0.39 -2.88 -5.71
CA SER A 52 -0.60 -2.50 -7.11
C SER A 52 0.67 -1.89 -7.72
N PHE A 53 0.97 -2.25 -8.96
CA PHE A 53 2.13 -1.74 -9.67
C PHE A 53 1.86 -0.33 -10.23
N PRO A 54 2.81 0.63 -10.10
CA PRO A 54 2.64 1.96 -10.69
C PRO A 54 2.71 1.95 -12.22
N SER A 55 3.16 0.85 -12.82
CA SER A 55 3.29 0.65 -14.27
C SER A 55 2.06 0.02 -14.92
N ASP A 56 1.05 -0.39 -14.14
CA ASP A 56 -0.08 -1.17 -14.62
C ASP A 56 -1.41 -0.65 -14.05
N CYS A 57 -2.54 -1.05 -14.63
CA CYS A 57 -3.88 -0.75 -14.13
C CYS A 57 -4.86 -1.87 -14.54
N ILE A 58 -5.99 -1.96 -13.87
CA ILE A 58 -7.12 -2.77 -14.32
C ILE A 58 -7.75 -2.07 -15.53
N GLU A 59 -7.84 -2.78 -16.65
CA GLU A 59 -8.41 -2.25 -17.89
C GLU A 59 -9.95 -2.04 -17.77
N PRO A 60 -10.56 -1.15 -18.58
CA PRO A 60 -11.98 -0.82 -18.44
C PRO A 60 -12.95 -2.00 -18.54
N ASP A 61 -12.67 -2.98 -19.40
CA ASP A 61 -13.48 -4.19 -19.55
C ASP A 61 -13.31 -5.15 -18.34
N GLU A 62 -12.11 -5.26 -17.81
CA GLU A 62 -11.84 -6.00 -16.57
C GLU A 62 -12.47 -5.32 -15.35
N ALA A 63 -12.41 -3.98 -15.30
CA ALA A 63 -13.07 -3.20 -14.26
C ALA A 63 -14.59 -3.39 -14.29
N GLN A 64 -15.19 -3.51 -15.49
CA GLN A 64 -16.59 -3.82 -15.62
C GLN A 64 -16.91 -5.22 -15.08
N VAL A 65 -16.12 -6.25 -15.44
CA VAL A 65 -16.27 -7.62 -14.90
C VAL A 65 -16.11 -7.63 -13.39
N PHE A 66 -15.12 -6.89 -12.86
CA PHE A 66 -14.89 -6.76 -11.43
C PHE A 66 -16.11 -6.15 -10.72
N TRP A 67 -16.68 -5.09 -11.28
CA TRP A 67 -17.92 -4.47 -10.79
C TRP A 67 -19.12 -5.40 -10.85
N GLU A 68 -19.34 -6.08 -11.98
CA GLU A 68 -20.45 -7.02 -12.14
C GLU A 68 -20.38 -8.19 -11.14
N TYR A 69 -19.16 -8.62 -10.80
CA TYR A 69 -18.93 -9.73 -9.86
C TYR A 69 -19.13 -9.33 -8.40
N PHE A 70 -18.61 -8.19 -7.97
CA PHE A 70 -18.62 -7.76 -6.57
C PHE A 70 -19.73 -6.74 -6.24
N GLY A 71 -20.29 -6.06 -7.23
CA GLY A 71 -21.34 -5.07 -7.04
C GLY A 71 -20.87 -3.77 -6.37
N ASP A 72 -21.85 -3.00 -5.86
CA ASP A 72 -21.58 -1.71 -5.20
C ASP A 72 -20.84 -1.82 -3.88
N ASP A 73 -20.79 -3.00 -3.29
CA ASP A 73 -20.16 -3.24 -1.98
C ASP A 73 -18.64 -3.01 -1.97
N ILE A 74 -18.00 -2.94 -3.14
CA ILE A 74 -16.56 -2.61 -3.27
C ILE A 74 -16.27 -1.12 -3.13
N ARG A 75 -17.30 -0.27 -3.22
CA ARG A 75 -17.13 1.18 -3.20
C ARG A 75 -16.61 1.66 -1.84
N GLY A 76 -15.46 2.33 -1.85
CA GLY A 76 -14.80 2.82 -0.63
C GLY A 76 -14.19 1.73 0.25
N ARG A 77 -14.06 0.50 -0.25
CA ARG A 77 -13.52 -0.64 0.51
C ARG A 77 -12.03 -0.88 0.31
N MET A 78 -11.46 -0.37 -0.77
CA MET A 78 -10.07 -0.62 -1.10
C MET A 78 -9.16 0.55 -0.74
N ILE A 79 -7.96 0.22 -0.31
CA ILE A 79 -6.79 1.09 -0.25
C ILE A 79 -5.80 0.50 -1.26
N ILE A 80 -5.49 1.22 -2.32
CA ILE A 80 -4.57 0.77 -3.36
C ILE A 80 -3.17 1.16 -2.94
N GLU A 81 -2.35 0.18 -2.58
CA GLU A 81 -0.97 0.37 -2.15
C GLU A 81 -0.05 0.41 -3.36
N ILE A 82 0.50 1.59 -3.65
CA ILE A 82 1.44 1.77 -4.76
C ILE A 82 2.82 1.31 -4.31
N LEU A 83 3.26 0.20 -4.90
CA LEU A 83 4.54 -0.43 -4.60
C LEU A 83 5.72 0.46 -5.01
N GLU A 84 6.84 0.33 -4.30
CA GLU A 84 8.14 0.78 -4.77
C GLU A 84 8.54 -0.09 -5.97
N TYR A 85 8.42 0.47 -7.18
CA TYR A 85 8.68 -0.27 -8.42
C TYR A 85 9.37 0.64 -9.45
N PRO A 86 10.42 0.15 -10.15
CA PRO A 86 11.26 0.99 -11.01
C PRO A 86 10.59 1.43 -12.30
N TYR A 87 9.50 0.78 -12.70
CA TYR A 87 8.78 1.11 -13.92
C TYR A 87 7.48 1.85 -13.59
N PHE A 88 7.21 2.89 -14.37
CA PHE A 88 6.03 3.74 -14.23
C PHE A 88 5.40 3.98 -15.62
N SER A 89 4.07 3.93 -15.70
CA SER A 89 3.30 4.29 -16.88
C SER A 89 2.34 5.44 -16.54
N LEU A 90 2.54 6.59 -17.16
CA LEU A 90 1.68 7.74 -16.94
C LEU A 90 0.24 7.48 -17.38
N ASP A 91 0.05 6.80 -18.52
CA ASP A 91 -1.28 6.49 -19.04
C ASP A 91 -2.04 5.55 -18.09
N HIS A 92 -1.39 4.47 -17.65
CA HIS A 92 -1.98 3.56 -16.66
C HIS A 92 -2.23 4.27 -15.31
N TRP A 93 -1.34 5.18 -14.89
CA TRP A 93 -1.56 5.96 -13.68
C TRP A 93 -2.79 6.86 -13.76
N ILE A 94 -3.00 7.56 -14.88
CA ILE A 94 -4.17 8.42 -15.10
C ILE A 94 -5.46 7.58 -15.02
N GLU A 95 -5.49 6.42 -15.68
CA GLU A 95 -6.67 5.54 -15.68
C GLU A 95 -6.91 4.93 -14.29
N LYS A 96 -5.87 4.42 -13.64
CA LYS A 96 -5.92 3.92 -12.25
C LYS A 96 -6.46 4.99 -11.29
N ASN A 97 -5.93 6.21 -11.36
CA ASN A 97 -6.36 7.31 -10.49
C ASN A 97 -7.84 7.62 -10.70
N ARG A 98 -8.29 7.74 -11.96
CA ARG A 98 -9.67 7.97 -12.29
C ARG A 98 -10.59 6.88 -11.72
N SER A 99 -10.26 5.62 -11.97
CA SER A 99 -11.03 4.46 -11.51
C SER A 99 -11.12 4.41 -9.99
N VAL A 100 -10.00 4.45 -9.30
CA VAL A 100 -9.92 4.35 -7.83
C VAL A 100 -10.68 5.49 -7.15
N ARG A 101 -10.48 6.74 -7.60
CA ARG A 101 -11.14 7.92 -7.00
C ARG A 101 -12.66 7.95 -7.29
N SER A 102 -13.09 7.51 -8.47
CA SER A 102 -14.54 7.44 -8.81
C SER A 102 -15.31 6.48 -7.90
N MET A 103 -14.58 5.50 -7.32
CA MET A 103 -15.13 4.49 -6.42
C MET A 103 -14.97 4.85 -4.93
N ASN A 104 -14.53 6.06 -4.59
CA ASN A 104 -14.20 6.50 -3.23
C ASN A 104 -13.16 5.59 -2.53
N ASN A 105 -12.33 4.91 -3.28
CA ASN A 105 -11.20 4.15 -2.77
C ASN A 105 -10.00 5.07 -2.52
N LEU A 106 -9.07 4.62 -1.70
CA LEU A 106 -7.91 5.40 -1.27
C LEU A 106 -6.64 4.91 -1.95
N PHE A 107 -5.64 5.79 -2.02
CA PHE A 107 -4.26 5.43 -2.33
C PHE A 107 -3.39 5.42 -1.09
N SER A 108 -2.52 4.42 -1.00
CA SER A 108 -1.40 4.38 -0.07
C SER A 108 -0.09 4.33 -0.86
N LEU A 109 0.91 5.06 -0.40
CA LEU A 109 2.28 4.94 -0.91
C LEU A 109 3.07 4.08 0.06
N ASP A 110 3.64 2.98 -0.44
CA ASP A 110 4.41 2.02 0.33
C ASP A 110 5.90 2.38 0.42
N ASP A 111 6.61 1.82 1.42
CA ASP A 111 8.07 1.91 1.60
C ASP A 111 8.65 3.35 1.56
N TYR A 112 7.94 4.33 2.13
CA TYR A 112 8.43 5.71 2.17
C TYR A 112 9.72 5.83 3.00
N GLY A 113 10.71 6.50 2.40
CA GLY A 113 11.99 6.78 3.03
C GLY A 113 13.13 5.84 2.64
N THR A 114 12.90 4.86 1.74
CA THR A 114 13.87 3.86 1.28
C THR A 114 14.23 4.02 -0.19
N GLY A 115 14.40 5.08 -0.79
CA GLY A 115 14.92 5.15 -2.16
C GLY A 115 14.01 5.88 -3.16
N ILE A 116 13.12 5.17 -3.88
CA ILE A 116 12.30 5.75 -4.96
C ILE A 116 11.09 6.52 -4.40
N ASN A 117 10.55 6.08 -3.26
CA ASN A 117 9.38 6.68 -2.66
C ASN A 117 9.78 7.79 -1.66
N ASP A 118 9.69 9.02 -2.11
CA ASP A 118 10.02 10.25 -1.39
C ASP A 118 8.92 11.31 -1.56
N MET A 119 9.19 12.56 -1.15
CA MET A 119 8.24 13.65 -1.26
C MET A 119 7.86 14.01 -2.70
N GLU A 120 8.71 13.75 -3.70
CA GLU A 120 8.36 13.97 -5.11
C GLU A 120 7.25 12.99 -5.53
N LYS A 121 7.34 11.73 -5.07
CA LYS A 121 6.28 10.73 -5.27
C LYS A 121 5.00 11.09 -4.53
N VAL A 122 5.10 11.56 -3.29
CA VAL A 122 3.94 12.02 -2.52
C VAL A 122 3.23 13.16 -3.26
N ASP A 123 3.97 14.14 -3.75
CA ASP A 123 3.40 15.27 -4.49
C ASP A 123 2.78 14.85 -5.83
N PHE A 124 3.37 13.87 -6.50
CA PHE A 124 2.87 13.36 -7.78
C PHE A 124 1.63 12.46 -7.60
N ILE A 125 1.69 11.47 -6.70
CA ILE A 125 0.62 10.48 -6.48
C ILE A 125 -0.54 11.09 -5.69
N LYS A 126 -0.26 12.03 -4.78
CA LYS A 126 -1.22 12.60 -3.81
C LYS A 126 -1.98 11.50 -3.06
N PRO A 127 -1.24 10.62 -2.35
CA PRO A 127 -1.83 9.53 -1.60
C PRO A 127 -2.66 10.05 -0.42
N ASP A 128 -3.61 9.26 0.04
CA ASP A 128 -4.34 9.51 1.28
C ASP A 128 -3.55 9.01 2.49
N ILE A 129 -2.69 8.02 2.25
CA ILE A 129 -1.90 7.32 3.27
C ILE A 129 -0.46 7.17 2.77
N VAL A 130 0.50 7.30 3.69
CA VAL A 130 1.91 6.95 3.45
C VAL A 130 2.35 5.97 4.52
N LYS A 131 3.04 4.90 4.12
CA LYS A 131 3.57 3.88 5.01
C LYS A 131 5.08 4.12 5.17
N LEU A 132 5.51 4.40 6.40
CA LEU A 132 6.93 4.55 6.73
C LEU A 132 7.56 3.17 6.80
N ASP A 133 8.61 2.95 6.01
CA ASP A 133 9.35 1.69 6.00
C ASP A 133 9.96 1.39 7.37
N ARG A 134 10.10 0.09 7.65
CA ARG A 134 10.72 -0.39 8.88
C ARG A 134 12.12 0.18 9.15
N SER A 135 12.92 0.48 8.13
CA SER A 135 14.25 1.07 8.32
C SER A 135 14.21 2.42 9.01
N MET A 136 13.13 3.18 8.82
CA MET A 136 12.92 4.47 9.49
C MET A 136 12.51 4.33 10.95
N ILE A 137 11.89 3.23 11.34
CA ILE A 137 11.26 3.08 12.66
C ILE A 137 11.92 2.03 13.57
N SER A 138 12.67 1.08 13.01
CA SER A 138 13.35 0.05 13.80
C SER A 138 14.30 0.68 14.83
N GLU A 139 14.15 0.29 16.10
CA GLU A 139 14.92 0.82 17.24
C GLU A 139 14.83 2.36 17.41
N ILE A 140 13.76 2.96 16.94
CA ILE A 140 13.57 4.43 16.98
C ILE A 140 13.55 4.97 18.41
N ASP A 141 13.17 4.17 19.38
CA ASP A 141 13.19 4.52 20.81
C ASP A 141 14.61 4.83 21.34
N LYS A 142 15.65 4.35 20.65
CA LYS A 142 17.06 4.45 21.06
C LYS A 142 17.90 5.38 20.18
N ASP A 143 17.38 5.82 19.03
CA ASP A 143 18.12 6.57 18.01
C ASP A 143 17.59 8.01 17.84
N PRO A 144 18.26 9.01 18.48
CA PRO A 144 17.81 10.41 18.41
C PRO A 144 17.81 11.00 16.98
N GLU A 145 18.70 10.54 16.09
CA GLU A 145 18.75 11.01 14.71
C GLU A 145 17.55 10.50 13.92
N LYS A 146 17.27 9.21 14.07
CA LYS A 146 16.09 8.57 13.48
C LYS A 146 14.80 9.19 14.03
N GLN A 147 14.75 9.49 15.34
CA GLN A 147 13.65 10.18 15.99
C GLN A 147 13.36 11.53 15.35
N ALA A 148 14.39 12.36 15.18
CA ALA A 148 14.26 13.70 14.59
C ALA A 148 13.73 13.59 13.14
N LYS A 149 14.36 12.74 12.32
CA LYS A 149 13.97 12.53 10.93
C LYS A 149 12.53 12.00 10.78
N CYS A 150 12.15 11.00 11.55
CA CYS A 150 10.81 10.42 11.48
C CYS A 150 9.74 11.44 11.90
N LYS A 151 9.98 12.18 12.98
CA LYS A 151 9.09 13.24 13.45
C LYS A 151 8.90 14.35 12.41
N GLU A 152 9.98 14.78 11.75
CA GLU A 152 9.93 15.77 10.66
C GLU A 152 9.12 15.22 9.47
N SER A 153 9.37 13.98 9.05
CA SER A 153 8.62 13.34 7.96
C SER A 153 7.12 13.27 8.25
N ILE A 154 6.74 12.86 9.46
CA ILE A 154 5.32 12.81 9.86
C ILE A 154 4.68 14.20 9.83
N ALA A 155 5.38 15.22 10.34
CA ALA A 155 4.85 16.58 10.33
C ALA A 155 4.64 17.11 8.90
N ILE A 156 5.60 16.89 8.00
CA ILE A 156 5.48 17.28 6.59
C ILE A 156 4.30 16.56 5.93
N LEU A 157 4.18 15.23 6.12
CA LEU A 157 3.08 14.44 5.54
C LEU A 157 1.72 14.91 6.06
N HIS A 158 1.61 15.25 7.33
CA HIS A 158 0.38 15.83 7.91
C HIS A 158 0.04 17.19 7.32
N ASP A 159 1.03 18.05 7.04
CA ASP A 159 0.81 19.34 6.36
C ASP A 159 0.27 19.15 4.93
N TYR A 160 0.58 18.01 4.28
CA TYR A 160 -0.01 17.60 3.00
C TYR A 160 -1.41 16.97 3.16
N GLY A 161 -1.90 16.79 4.38
CA GLY A 161 -3.19 16.14 4.67
C GLY A 161 -3.16 14.61 4.56
N VAL A 162 -1.97 14.02 4.55
CA VAL A 162 -1.74 12.57 4.39
C VAL A 162 -1.72 11.91 5.76
N LYS A 163 -2.34 10.73 5.88
CA LYS A 163 -2.24 9.87 7.06
C LYS A 163 -1.00 9.00 7.02
N VAL A 164 -0.40 8.75 8.18
CA VAL A 164 0.86 8.02 8.29
C VAL A 164 0.67 6.69 8.99
N VAL A 165 1.11 5.61 8.33
CA VAL A 165 1.23 4.26 8.91
C VAL A 165 2.69 4.01 9.27
N ALA A 166 2.98 3.59 10.48
CA ALA A 166 4.29 3.07 10.86
C ALA A 166 4.30 1.55 10.67
N GLU A 167 5.16 1.05 9.77
CA GLU A 167 5.24 -0.36 9.43
C GLU A 167 6.36 -1.11 10.15
N GLY A 168 6.10 -2.38 10.43
CA GLY A 168 7.10 -3.25 11.05
C GLY A 168 7.36 -2.94 12.52
N VAL A 169 6.41 -2.37 13.25
CA VAL A 169 6.51 -2.15 14.70
C VAL A 169 6.63 -3.49 15.41
N GLU A 170 7.73 -3.73 16.13
CA GLU A 170 8.01 -5.01 16.78
C GLU A 170 8.04 -4.92 18.31
N THR A 171 8.25 -3.73 18.87
CA THR A 171 8.35 -3.54 20.32
C THR A 171 7.35 -2.51 20.84
N LYS A 172 7.08 -2.59 22.14
CA LYS A 172 6.24 -1.60 22.81
C LYS A 172 6.90 -0.22 22.81
N GLU A 173 8.20 -0.18 22.97
CA GLU A 173 9.01 1.03 23.03
C GLU A 173 8.95 1.80 21.70
N GLU A 174 9.08 1.09 20.56
CA GLU A 174 8.88 1.64 19.22
C GLU A 174 7.45 2.20 19.08
N PHE A 175 6.44 1.41 19.47
CA PHE A 175 5.04 1.81 19.40
C PHE A 175 4.76 3.08 20.19
N ASP A 176 5.16 3.11 21.48
CA ASP A 176 4.91 4.24 22.37
C ASP A 176 5.56 5.53 21.83
N TYR A 177 6.79 5.42 21.28
CA TYR A 177 7.47 6.56 20.68
C TYR A 177 6.74 7.07 19.44
N LEU A 178 6.38 6.17 18.50
CA LEU A 178 5.68 6.52 17.27
C LEU A 178 4.30 7.16 17.54
N VAL A 179 3.57 6.68 18.55
CA VAL A 179 2.35 7.33 19.03
C VAL A 179 2.64 8.76 19.50
N SER A 180 3.73 8.95 20.27
CA SER A 180 4.08 10.26 20.83
C SER A 180 4.44 11.31 19.79
N ILE A 181 4.91 10.90 18.60
CA ILE A 181 5.26 11.78 17.48
C ILE A 181 4.16 11.91 16.43
N GLY A 182 3.01 11.25 16.65
CA GLY A 182 1.78 11.47 15.90
C GLY A 182 1.55 10.54 14.70
N ALA A 183 2.18 9.36 14.63
CA ALA A 183 1.78 8.36 13.63
C ALA A 183 0.30 7.99 13.81
N ASP A 184 -0.45 7.89 12.69
CA ASP A 184 -1.91 7.68 12.72
C ASP A 184 -2.28 6.21 12.86
N TYR A 185 -1.53 5.33 12.21
CA TYR A 185 -1.77 3.89 12.17
C TYR A 185 -0.48 3.11 12.37
N PHE A 186 -0.62 1.84 12.76
CA PHE A 186 0.52 0.99 13.10
C PHE A 186 0.32 -0.41 12.54
N GLN A 187 1.37 -0.98 11.95
CA GLN A 187 1.41 -2.35 11.46
C GLN A 187 2.70 -3.02 11.91
N GLY A 188 2.63 -4.27 12.37
CA GLY A 188 3.82 -5.01 12.78
C GLY A 188 3.55 -6.13 13.78
N TYR A 189 4.60 -6.91 14.07
CA TYR A 189 4.49 -8.09 14.92
C TYR A 189 4.16 -7.80 16.37
N TYR A 190 4.40 -6.59 16.84
CA TYR A 190 3.95 -6.16 18.17
C TYR A 190 2.42 -6.17 18.27
N LEU A 191 1.72 -5.84 17.21
CA LEU A 191 0.26 -5.77 17.17
C LEU A 191 -0.38 -7.12 16.80
N ALA A 192 0.02 -7.67 15.65
CA ALA A 192 -0.45 -8.96 15.15
C ALA A 192 0.50 -9.54 14.10
N ARG A 193 0.50 -10.87 13.97
CA ARG A 193 1.14 -11.55 12.83
C ARG A 193 0.12 -11.75 11.71
N PRO A 194 0.56 -11.77 10.44
CA PRO A 194 -0.29 -12.13 9.31
C PRO A 194 -0.91 -13.53 9.53
N SER A 195 -2.22 -13.66 9.30
CA SER A 195 -2.99 -14.90 9.48
C SER A 195 -3.14 -15.66 8.16
#